data_f63d0553e6409c819550d6159b59b561
#
_entry.id   f63d0553e6409c819550d6159b59b561
#
_cell.length_a   1.000
_cell.length_b   1.000
_cell.length_c   1.000
_cell.angle_alpha   90.00
_cell.angle_beta   90.00
_cell.angle_gamma   90.00
#
_symmetry.space_group_name_H-M   'P 1'
#
loop_
_entity.id
_entity.type
_entity.pdbx_description
1 polymer ?
#
loop_
_entity_poly.entity_id
_entity_poly.type
_entity_poly.pdbx_seq_one_letter_code
_entity_poly.pdbx_strand_id
1 'polypeptide(L)'
;NQNAALHYIDVAQEFGLAGDVCPMPEAELGVSIDDDAPILGACAVQCNTTCDGSLMSNGGIAKRLELEDGIPIFQLAAPMRHREDDVQDYAAQEIRNCIAFIEEKTGEKWDWSYYFECAKRVNESTRHRMEWLDMNKTDYPQVFGSNLALYTETNYMAICGKVPEFVNVDRKLTA
;
A
#
# COMPACT_ATOMS: atom_id res chain seq x y z
N ASN A 1 -11.80 -1.82 -13.98
CA ASN A 1 -12.47 -1.04 -15.00
C ASN A 1 -11.73 0.29 -15.18
N GLN A 2 -11.08 0.54 -16.33
CA GLN A 2 -10.31 1.77 -16.58
C GLN A 2 -11.15 3.05 -16.40
N ASN A 3 -12.44 2.98 -16.68
CA ASN A 3 -13.35 4.13 -16.52
C ASN A 3 -13.60 4.49 -15.04
N ALA A 4 -13.53 3.55 -14.12
CA ALA A 4 -13.70 3.84 -12.70
C ALA A 4 -12.53 4.66 -12.13
N ALA A 5 -11.29 4.33 -12.52
CA ALA A 5 -10.13 5.09 -12.07
C ALA A 5 -10.16 6.56 -12.55
N LEU A 6 -10.58 6.79 -13.80
CA LEU A 6 -10.71 8.14 -14.34
C LEU A 6 -11.78 8.94 -13.60
N HIS A 7 -12.93 8.32 -13.30
CA HIS A 7 -13.98 8.97 -12.50
C HIS A 7 -13.43 9.45 -11.14
N TYR A 8 -12.72 8.60 -10.41
CA TYR A 8 -12.17 9.01 -9.11
C TYR A 8 -11.07 10.07 -9.20
N ILE A 9 -10.30 10.10 -10.29
CA ILE A 9 -9.35 11.17 -10.56
C ILE A 9 -10.11 12.50 -10.75
N ASP A 10 -11.17 12.49 -11.55
CA ASP A 10 -12.00 13.68 -11.78
C ASP A 10 -12.61 14.19 -10.46
N VAL A 11 -13.14 13.29 -9.62
CA VAL A 11 -13.67 13.62 -8.27
C VAL A 11 -12.60 14.27 -7.39
N ALA A 12 -11.38 13.75 -7.38
CA ALA A 12 -10.29 14.32 -6.59
C ALA A 12 -9.87 15.71 -7.08
N GLN A 13 -9.85 15.93 -8.40
CA GLN A 13 -9.53 17.23 -9.00
C GLN A 13 -10.64 18.26 -8.74
N GLU A 14 -11.91 17.86 -8.80
CA GLU A 14 -13.05 18.71 -8.42
C GLU A 14 -13.01 19.08 -6.93
N PHE A 15 -12.53 18.20 -6.07
CA PHE A 15 -12.28 18.48 -4.65
C PHE A 15 -11.17 19.50 -4.44
N GLY A 16 -10.27 19.67 -5.42
CA GLY A 16 -9.20 20.66 -5.41
C GLY A 16 -7.78 20.10 -5.39
N LEU A 17 -7.61 18.80 -5.61
CA LEU A 17 -6.27 18.23 -5.82
C LEU A 17 -5.74 18.67 -7.19
N ALA A 18 -4.46 19.05 -7.25
CA ALA A 18 -3.85 19.51 -8.49
C ALA A 18 -3.72 18.36 -9.51
N GLY A 19 -4.11 18.59 -10.76
CA GLY A 19 -4.12 17.57 -11.83
C GLY A 19 -2.73 17.18 -12.36
N ASP A 20 -1.64 17.71 -11.79
CA ASP A 20 -0.25 17.34 -12.09
C ASP A 20 0.36 16.41 -11.03
N VAL A 21 -0.46 15.91 -10.10
CA VAL A 21 -0.09 14.89 -9.12
C VAL A 21 -0.15 13.50 -9.76
N CYS A 22 0.51 12.53 -9.14
CA CYS A 22 0.42 11.14 -9.56
C CYS A 22 -1.03 10.62 -9.51
N PRO A 23 -1.52 9.94 -10.56
CA PRO A 23 -2.91 9.47 -10.61
C PRO A 23 -3.30 8.45 -9.53
N MET A 24 -2.33 7.79 -8.87
CA MET A 24 -2.64 6.86 -7.76
C MET A 24 -3.19 7.58 -6.53
N PRO A 25 -2.50 8.58 -5.94
CA PRO A 25 -3.06 9.39 -4.86
C PRO A 25 -4.34 10.14 -5.24
N GLU A 26 -4.48 10.56 -6.50
CA GLU A 26 -5.73 11.17 -6.98
C GLU A 26 -6.89 10.17 -6.90
N ALA A 27 -6.71 8.97 -7.45
CA ALA A 27 -7.74 7.93 -7.42
C ALA A 27 -8.05 7.46 -5.99
N GLU A 28 -7.04 7.40 -5.11
CA GLU A 28 -7.21 7.06 -3.70
C GLU A 28 -8.04 8.12 -2.97
N LEU A 29 -7.73 9.39 -3.17
CA LEU A 29 -8.55 10.48 -2.63
C LEU A 29 -9.96 10.43 -3.20
N GLY A 30 -10.11 10.32 -4.52
CA GLY A 30 -11.41 10.30 -5.18
C GLY A 30 -12.32 9.20 -4.65
N VAL A 31 -11.82 7.97 -4.55
CA VAL A 31 -12.62 6.86 -4.00
C VAL A 31 -12.99 7.06 -2.53
N SER A 32 -12.16 7.80 -1.78
CA SER A 32 -12.41 8.05 -0.36
C SER A 32 -13.44 9.15 -0.11
N ILE A 33 -13.64 10.06 -1.07
CA ILE A 33 -14.57 11.20 -0.94
C ILE A 33 -15.82 11.08 -1.80
N ASP A 34 -15.88 10.10 -2.70
CA ASP A 34 -17.04 9.85 -3.54
C ASP A 34 -18.17 9.23 -2.69
N ASP A 35 -19.33 9.90 -2.68
CA ASP A 35 -20.52 9.45 -1.94
C ASP A 35 -21.07 8.11 -2.45
N ASP A 36 -20.80 7.76 -3.71
CA ASP A 36 -21.21 6.49 -4.31
C ASP A 36 -20.24 5.33 -4.01
N ALA A 37 -19.08 5.62 -3.42
CA ALA A 37 -18.09 4.62 -3.04
C ALA A 37 -18.20 4.28 -1.55
N PRO A 38 -18.86 3.19 -1.16
CA PRO A 38 -19.01 2.85 0.26
C PRO A 38 -17.67 2.45 0.87
N ILE A 39 -17.25 3.15 1.92
CA ILE A 39 -16.07 2.80 2.69
C ILE A 39 -16.51 1.86 3.81
N LEU A 40 -16.11 0.60 3.69
CA LEU A 40 -16.42 -0.46 4.65
C LEU A 40 -15.14 -0.81 5.43
N GLY A 41 -14.98 -0.20 6.60
CA GLY A 41 -13.83 -0.46 7.45
C GLY A 41 -14.06 -0.09 8.90
N ALA A 42 -13.48 -0.86 9.82
CA ALA A 42 -13.49 -0.55 11.25
C ALA A 42 -12.51 0.58 11.60
N CYS A 43 -11.46 0.72 10.80
CA CYS A 43 -10.45 1.78 10.91
C CYS A 43 -9.67 1.87 9.59
N ALA A 44 -8.90 2.94 9.45
CA ALA A 44 -7.98 3.13 8.33
C ALA A 44 -6.55 3.39 8.84
N VAL A 45 -5.56 3.00 8.06
CA VAL A 45 -4.15 3.31 8.29
C VAL A 45 -3.63 4.04 7.06
N GLN A 46 -3.08 5.21 7.28
CA GLN A 46 -2.41 6.00 6.24
C GLN A 46 -0.91 6.10 6.53
N CYS A 47 -0.10 6.15 5.49
CA CYS A 47 1.35 6.31 5.61
C CYS A 47 1.80 7.59 4.89
N ASN A 48 2.74 8.31 5.47
CA ASN A 48 3.36 9.49 4.86
C ASN A 48 4.48 9.15 3.87
N THR A 49 4.85 7.92 3.71
CA THR A 49 5.72 7.43 2.64
C THR A 49 4.81 6.81 1.56
N THR A 50 5.10 7.00 0.33
CA THR A 50 6.33 7.00 -0.41
C THR A 50 6.56 8.29 -1.19
N CYS A 51 5.59 9.21 -1.28
CA CYS A 51 5.72 10.39 -2.12
C CYS A 51 4.88 11.56 -1.60
N ASP A 52 5.17 12.75 -2.11
CA ASP A 52 4.45 13.97 -1.76
C ASP A 52 2.98 13.93 -2.19
N GLY A 53 2.64 13.21 -3.25
CA GLY A 53 1.26 13.01 -3.68
C GLY A 53 0.39 12.36 -2.61
N SER A 54 0.91 11.33 -1.93
CA SER A 54 0.19 10.71 -0.81
C SER A 54 0.01 11.66 0.37
N LEU A 55 0.98 12.54 0.64
CA LEU A 55 0.84 13.56 1.67
C LEU A 55 -0.27 14.57 1.34
N MET A 56 -0.40 14.93 0.07
CA MET A 56 -1.46 15.85 -0.39
C MET A 56 -2.85 15.22 -0.26
N SER A 57 -3.01 13.94 -0.62
CA SER A 57 -4.30 13.24 -0.54
C SER A 57 -4.70 12.87 0.89
N ASN A 58 -3.74 12.53 1.76
CA ASN A 58 -3.99 12.05 3.13
C ASN A 58 -4.85 13.01 3.95
N GLY A 59 -4.67 14.32 3.80
CA GLY A 59 -5.48 15.31 4.51
C GLY A 59 -6.96 15.28 4.12
N GLY A 60 -7.26 15.15 2.84
CA GLY A 60 -8.62 15.01 2.32
C GLY A 60 -9.28 13.70 2.76
N ILE A 61 -8.53 12.60 2.66
CA ILE A 61 -8.99 11.28 3.11
C ILE A 61 -9.28 11.29 4.61
N ALA A 62 -8.38 11.83 5.42
CA ALA A 62 -8.59 11.91 6.86
C ALA A 62 -9.82 12.75 7.23
N LYS A 63 -10.02 13.87 6.55
CA LYS A 63 -11.21 14.70 6.76
C LYS A 63 -12.49 13.92 6.52
N ARG A 64 -12.59 13.23 5.39
CA ARG A 64 -13.77 12.45 5.02
C ARG A 64 -14.00 11.31 6.02
N LEU A 65 -13.01 10.44 6.20
CA LEU A 65 -13.16 9.23 7.00
C LEU A 65 -13.40 9.54 8.47
N GLU A 66 -12.58 10.40 9.09
CA GLU A 66 -12.63 10.63 10.53
C GLU A 66 -13.72 11.60 10.94
N LEU A 67 -13.86 12.72 10.20
CA LEU A 67 -14.79 13.79 10.62
C LEU A 67 -16.21 13.61 10.06
N GLU A 68 -16.35 13.01 8.88
CA GLU A 68 -17.66 12.86 8.23
C GLU A 68 -18.24 11.46 8.45
N ASP A 69 -17.43 10.40 8.30
CA ASP A 69 -17.89 9.01 8.40
C ASP A 69 -17.65 8.38 9.77
N GLY A 70 -16.87 9.03 10.64
CA GLY A 70 -16.55 8.53 11.98
C GLY A 70 -15.63 7.30 12.00
N ILE A 71 -14.89 7.06 10.91
CA ILE A 71 -13.93 5.96 10.79
C ILE A 71 -12.59 6.42 11.35
N PRO A 72 -12.10 5.82 12.44
CA PRO A 72 -10.84 6.23 13.06
C PRO A 72 -9.64 5.93 12.16
N ILE A 73 -8.68 6.87 12.12
CA ILE A 73 -7.49 6.78 11.29
C ILE A 73 -6.23 6.77 12.14
N PHE A 74 -5.29 5.91 11.80
CA PHE A 74 -3.92 5.96 12.28
C PHE A 74 -3.01 6.53 11.19
N GLN A 75 -2.33 7.64 11.51
CA GLN A 75 -1.32 8.23 10.62
C GLN A 75 0.04 7.63 10.95
N LEU A 76 0.48 6.65 10.15
CA LEU A 76 1.79 6.03 10.32
C LEU A 76 2.88 7.00 9.81
N ALA A 77 3.66 7.55 10.73
CA ALA A 77 4.75 8.46 10.41
C ALA A 77 6.05 7.66 10.15
N ALA A 78 6.29 7.29 8.90
CA ALA A 78 7.57 6.70 8.53
C ALA A 78 8.62 7.81 8.37
N PRO A 79 9.80 7.70 9.01
CA PRO A 79 10.84 8.70 8.93
C PRO A 79 11.50 8.72 7.55
N MET A 80 11.69 9.90 6.99
CA MET A 80 12.37 10.09 5.69
C MET A 80 13.88 9.82 5.78
N ARG A 81 14.47 9.94 6.96
CA ARG A 81 15.86 9.59 7.23
C ARG A 81 15.95 8.13 7.66
N HIS A 82 17.05 7.46 7.37
CA HIS A 82 17.20 6.02 7.62
C HIS A 82 18.60 5.61 8.10
N ARG A 83 19.48 6.57 8.34
CA ARG A 83 20.89 6.32 8.66
C ARG A 83 21.23 6.50 10.13
N GLU A 84 20.39 7.20 10.88
CA GLU A 84 20.60 7.43 12.30
C GLU A 84 20.04 6.23 13.09
N ASP A 85 20.75 5.82 14.14
CA ASP A 85 20.40 4.61 14.91
C ASP A 85 19.03 4.69 15.59
N ASP A 86 18.62 5.88 16.02
CA ASP A 86 17.33 6.13 16.67
C ASP A 86 16.12 6.08 15.71
N VAL A 87 16.37 6.21 14.42
CA VAL A 87 15.31 6.19 13.40
C VAL A 87 14.66 4.81 13.28
N GLN A 88 15.44 3.76 13.41
CA GLN A 88 14.91 2.39 13.37
C GLN A 88 14.04 2.09 14.59
N ASP A 89 14.45 2.55 15.77
CA ASP A 89 13.69 2.40 16.99
C ASP A 89 12.38 3.18 16.93
N TYR A 90 12.42 4.41 16.40
CA TYR A 90 11.23 5.20 16.16
C TYR A 90 10.26 4.49 15.20
N ALA A 91 10.74 4.04 14.05
CA ALA A 91 9.91 3.34 13.07
C ALA A 91 9.29 2.06 13.65
N ALA A 92 10.07 1.30 14.42
CA ALA A 92 9.57 0.11 15.10
C ALA A 92 8.49 0.44 16.14
N GLN A 93 8.64 1.56 16.86
CA GLN A 93 7.63 2.01 17.83
C GLN A 93 6.35 2.46 17.13
N GLU A 94 6.44 3.19 16.01
CA GLU A 94 5.28 3.60 15.21
C GLU A 94 4.49 2.39 14.67
N ILE A 95 5.19 1.35 14.21
CA ILE A 95 4.53 0.10 13.79
C ILE A 95 3.83 -0.58 14.98
N ARG A 96 4.44 -0.61 16.16
CA ARG A 96 3.78 -1.16 17.37
C ARG A 96 2.56 -0.37 17.76
N ASN A 97 2.63 0.96 17.68
CA ASN A 97 1.49 1.84 17.94
C ASN A 97 0.36 1.59 16.94
N CYS A 98 0.68 1.41 15.66
CA CYS A 98 -0.26 1.07 14.61
C CYS A 98 -0.94 -0.28 14.88
N ILE A 99 -0.18 -1.31 15.26
CA ILE A 99 -0.73 -2.62 15.63
C ILE A 99 -1.68 -2.49 16.83
N ALA A 100 -1.29 -1.77 17.87
CA ALA A 100 -2.13 -1.55 19.04
C ALA A 100 -3.42 -0.80 18.69
N PHE A 101 -3.36 0.18 17.79
CA PHE A 101 -4.52 0.88 17.28
C PHE A 101 -5.47 -0.07 16.52
N ILE A 102 -4.94 -0.91 15.63
CA ILE A 102 -5.75 -1.89 14.90
C ILE A 102 -6.42 -2.87 15.86
N GLU A 103 -5.66 -3.40 16.84
CA GLU A 103 -6.22 -4.29 17.88
C GLU A 103 -7.36 -3.62 18.65
N GLU A 104 -7.19 -2.35 19.04
CA GLU A 104 -8.21 -1.59 19.77
C GLU A 104 -9.47 -1.39 18.93
N LYS A 105 -9.33 -1.03 17.65
CA LYS A 105 -10.47 -0.67 16.79
C LYS A 105 -11.20 -1.89 16.22
N THR A 106 -10.51 -3.01 16.04
CA THR A 106 -11.12 -4.24 15.52
C THR A 106 -11.55 -5.21 16.62
N GLY A 107 -10.97 -5.11 17.81
CA GLY A 107 -11.14 -6.09 18.88
C GLY A 107 -10.36 -7.40 18.68
N GLU A 108 -9.65 -7.53 17.58
CA GLU A 108 -8.85 -8.71 17.23
C GLU A 108 -7.40 -8.56 17.69
N LYS A 109 -6.78 -9.68 18.06
CA LYS A 109 -5.37 -9.68 18.47
C LYS A 109 -4.45 -9.97 17.30
N TRP A 110 -3.33 -9.26 17.23
CA TRP A 110 -2.31 -9.46 16.22
C TRP A 110 -1.67 -10.84 16.34
N ASP A 111 -1.76 -11.63 15.27
CA ASP A 111 -1.13 -12.96 15.22
C ASP A 111 0.30 -12.87 14.67
N TRP A 112 1.28 -12.86 15.57
CA TRP A 112 2.69 -12.84 15.22
C TRP A 112 3.15 -14.11 14.47
N SER A 113 2.58 -15.27 14.78
CA SER A 113 2.88 -16.52 14.06
C SER A 113 2.51 -16.40 12.59
N TYR A 114 1.28 -15.97 12.35
CA TYR A 114 0.78 -15.78 10.99
C TYR A 114 1.53 -14.66 10.24
N TYR A 115 1.86 -13.57 10.93
CA TYR A 115 2.70 -12.51 10.37
C TYR A 115 4.05 -13.03 9.86
N PHE A 116 4.76 -13.82 10.66
CA PHE A 116 6.05 -14.38 10.25
C PHE A 116 5.93 -15.40 9.11
N GLU A 117 4.83 -16.16 9.05
CA GLU A 117 4.56 -17.02 7.91
C GLU A 117 4.34 -16.21 6.62
N CYS A 118 3.56 -15.13 6.69
CA CYS A 118 3.38 -14.21 5.57
C CYS A 118 4.70 -13.58 5.14
N ALA A 119 5.49 -13.08 6.08
CA ALA A 119 6.79 -12.47 5.81
C ALA A 119 7.77 -13.45 5.14
N LYS A 120 7.77 -14.72 5.56
CA LYS A 120 8.57 -15.76 4.91
C LYS A 120 8.17 -15.96 3.45
N ARG A 121 6.87 -16.02 3.16
CA ARG A 121 6.34 -16.13 1.79
C ARG A 121 6.69 -14.91 0.94
N VAL A 122 6.55 -13.71 1.49
CA VAL A 122 6.95 -12.46 0.80
C VAL A 122 8.44 -12.46 0.47
N ASN A 123 9.30 -12.89 1.39
CA ASN A 123 10.74 -12.98 1.15
C ASN A 123 11.09 -14.01 0.07
N GLU A 124 10.36 -15.12 -0.01
CA GLU A 124 10.54 -16.11 -1.09
C GLU A 124 10.11 -15.52 -2.44
N SER A 125 8.94 -14.91 -2.52
CA SER A 125 8.47 -14.20 -3.72
C SER A 125 9.42 -13.10 -4.16
N THR A 126 9.99 -12.36 -3.21
CA THR A 126 10.98 -11.30 -3.51
C THR A 126 12.23 -11.86 -4.16
N ARG A 127 12.73 -13.03 -3.72
CA ARG A 127 13.87 -13.68 -4.38
C ARG A 127 13.58 -14.00 -5.84
N HIS A 128 12.42 -14.59 -6.13
CA HIS A 128 12.02 -14.88 -7.51
C HIS A 128 11.89 -13.60 -8.36
N ARG A 129 11.37 -12.52 -7.79
CA ARG A 129 11.30 -11.23 -8.50
C ARG A 129 12.67 -10.65 -8.81
N MET A 130 13.64 -10.81 -7.91
CA MET A 130 15.02 -10.42 -8.18
C MET A 130 15.63 -11.25 -9.33
N GLU A 131 15.32 -12.53 -9.43
CA GLU A 131 15.71 -13.39 -10.56
C GLU A 131 15.09 -12.89 -11.88
N TRP A 132 13.83 -12.45 -11.87
CA TRP A 132 13.20 -11.82 -13.04
C TRP A 132 13.91 -10.54 -13.48
N LEU A 133 14.30 -9.69 -12.53
CA LEU A 133 15.06 -8.50 -12.84
C LEU A 133 16.41 -8.85 -13.46
N ASP A 134 17.03 -9.92 -13.00
CA ASP A 134 18.30 -10.40 -13.54
C ASP A 134 18.16 -10.97 -14.96
N MET A 135 17.04 -11.62 -15.28
CA MET A 135 16.74 -12.04 -16.66
C MET A 135 16.64 -10.89 -17.65
N ASN A 136 16.30 -9.68 -17.20
CA ASN A 136 16.28 -8.49 -18.03
C ASN A 136 17.67 -7.87 -18.28
N LYS A 137 18.73 -8.35 -17.62
CA LYS A 137 20.12 -7.93 -17.85
C LYS A 137 20.75 -8.64 -19.06
N THR A 138 19.97 -8.93 -20.07
CA THR A 138 20.39 -9.59 -21.31
C THR A 138 20.14 -8.67 -22.49
N ASP A 139 20.76 -9.01 -23.64
CA ASP A 139 20.53 -8.29 -24.90
C ASP A 139 19.07 -8.37 -25.38
N TYR A 140 18.31 -9.33 -24.85
CA TYR A 140 16.91 -9.59 -25.20
C TYR A 140 16.05 -9.63 -23.92
N PRO A 141 15.70 -8.49 -23.31
CA PRO A 141 14.84 -8.47 -22.13
C PRO A 141 13.49 -9.14 -22.38
N GLN A 142 13.09 -10.04 -21.50
CA GLN A 142 11.88 -10.86 -21.67
C GLN A 142 10.68 -10.28 -20.89
N VAL A 143 10.92 -9.48 -19.88
CA VAL A 143 9.86 -8.95 -19.01
C VAL A 143 9.76 -7.43 -19.17
N PHE A 144 8.60 -6.97 -19.62
CA PHE A 144 8.34 -5.54 -19.72
C PHE A 144 8.17 -4.90 -18.34
N GLY A 145 8.77 -3.73 -18.14
CA GLY A 145 8.74 -3.02 -16.87
C GLY A 145 7.33 -2.77 -16.33
N SER A 146 6.37 -2.45 -17.19
CA SER A 146 4.96 -2.28 -16.81
C SER A 146 4.31 -3.56 -16.27
N ASN A 147 4.59 -4.72 -16.88
CA ASN A 147 4.08 -5.99 -16.39
C ASN A 147 4.71 -6.38 -15.05
N LEU A 148 6.00 -6.13 -14.89
CA LEU A 148 6.70 -6.37 -13.63
C LEU A 148 6.16 -5.45 -12.52
N ALA A 149 5.94 -4.17 -12.81
CA ALA A 149 5.37 -3.22 -11.87
C ALA A 149 3.95 -3.64 -11.43
N LEU A 150 3.05 -3.90 -12.38
CA LEU A 150 1.68 -4.32 -12.09
C LEU A 150 1.62 -5.61 -11.26
N TYR A 151 2.44 -6.60 -11.62
CA TYR A 151 2.51 -7.86 -10.87
C TYR A 151 3.06 -7.64 -9.45
N THR A 152 4.09 -6.82 -9.32
CA THR A 152 4.68 -6.48 -8.02
C THR A 152 3.67 -5.78 -7.12
N GLU A 153 2.96 -4.77 -7.64
CA GLU A 153 1.93 -4.05 -6.91
C GLU A 153 0.82 -4.99 -6.45
N THR A 154 0.27 -5.81 -7.35
CA THR A 154 -0.80 -6.76 -7.02
C THR A 154 -0.37 -7.74 -5.93
N ASN A 155 0.82 -8.29 -6.03
CA ASN A 155 1.31 -9.27 -5.07
C ASN A 155 1.71 -8.63 -3.73
N TYR A 156 2.31 -7.44 -3.77
CA TYR A 156 2.83 -6.77 -2.58
C TYR A 156 1.72 -6.08 -1.79
N MET A 157 0.89 -5.27 -2.44
CA MET A 157 -0.10 -4.44 -1.76
C MET A 157 -1.39 -5.20 -1.45
N ALA A 158 -1.87 -6.06 -2.35
CA ALA A 158 -3.14 -6.74 -2.16
C ALA A 158 -3.03 -8.06 -1.37
N ILE A 159 -1.92 -8.75 -1.46
CA ILE A 159 -1.80 -10.14 -0.98
C ILE A 159 -0.84 -10.27 0.20
N CYS A 160 0.29 -9.56 0.20
CA CYS A 160 1.24 -9.48 1.32
C CYS A 160 1.59 -10.86 1.92
N GLY A 161 1.76 -11.89 1.10
CA GLY A 161 2.05 -13.25 1.54
C GLY A 161 0.87 -14.02 2.15
N LYS A 162 -0.34 -13.47 2.14
CA LYS A 162 -1.54 -14.15 2.66
C LYS A 162 -1.94 -15.37 1.83
N VAL A 163 -1.69 -15.33 0.52
CA VAL A 163 -2.07 -16.39 -0.43
C VAL A 163 -0.83 -17.23 -0.78
N PRO A 164 -0.69 -18.45 -0.23
CA PRO A 164 0.50 -19.30 -0.46
C PRO A 164 0.73 -19.66 -1.93
N GLU A 165 -0.33 -19.71 -2.73
CA GLU A 165 -0.28 -20.08 -4.14
C GLU A 165 0.53 -19.10 -4.98
N PHE A 166 0.62 -17.82 -4.58
CA PHE A 166 1.42 -16.83 -5.30
C PHE A 166 2.91 -17.13 -5.32
N VAL A 167 3.45 -17.71 -4.26
CA VAL A 167 4.85 -18.17 -4.26
C VAL A 167 5.07 -19.25 -5.33
N ASN A 168 4.08 -20.10 -5.55
CA ASN A 168 4.16 -21.12 -6.59
C ASN A 168 4.09 -20.53 -8.01
N VAL A 169 3.33 -19.44 -8.19
CA VAL A 169 3.32 -18.66 -9.43
C VAL A 169 4.69 -18.05 -9.67
N ASP A 170 5.24 -17.34 -8.68
CA ASP A 170 6.57 -16.74 -8.75
C ASP A 170 7.64 -17.75 -9.14
N ARG A 171 7.64 -18.92 -8.49
CA ARG A 171 8.59 -20.00 -8.78
C ARG A 171 8.45 -20.54 -10.21
N LYS A 172 7.23 -20.64 -10.72
CA LYS A 172 6.99 -21.09 -12.10
C LYS A 172 7.42 -20.08 -13.14
N LEU A 173 7.33 -18.79 -12.82
CA LEU A 173 7.72 -17.72 -13.73
C LEU A 173 9.25 -17.56 -13.83
N THR A 174 10.00 -18.05 -12.84
CA THR A 174 11.47 -18.06 -12.84
C THR A 174 12.09 -19.38 -13.31
N ALA A 175 11.32 -20.41 -13.52
CA ALA A 175 11.78 -21.72 -14.01
C ALA A 175 11.86 -21.77 -15.54
#